data_013209a666c312cbdce16e5486e8ba5d
#
_entry.id   013209a666c312cbdce16e5486e8ba5d
#
_cell.length_a   1.000
_cell.length_b   1.000
_cell.length_c   1.000
_cell.angle_alpha   90.00
_cell.angle_beta   90.00
_cell.angle_gamma   90.00
#
_symmetry.space_group_name_H-M   'P 1'
#
loop_
_entity.id
_entity.type
_entity.pdbx_description
1 polymer ?
#
loop_
_entity_poly.entity_id
_entity_poly.type
_entity_poly.pdbx_seq_one_letter_code
_entity_poly.pdbx_strand_id
1 'polypeptide(L)'
;YIKLNSSYNTSMQKNKSILSWLILSICFLIFISSVVFFVQNKGNETTENLNVTLTDVGFDTPITLNCSCSQADFAKYTKILRKTFKENNKRFDQYHAYKNMNNLYTLNHEAYDHPIQMDATFIDCLKLAIKMQSENSQFDISQGALLNLWHDARENTQVPPSDDKIQEALKYIDLNNIQINNNEV
;
A
#
# COMPACT_ATOMS: atom_id res chain seq x y z
N TYR A 1 14.85 -43.00 70.25
CA TYR A 1 13.67 -42.60 69.41
C TYR A 1 13.95 -41.34 68.58
N ILE A 2 14.77 -40.39 68.98
CA ILE A 2 15.03 -39.11 68.29
C ILE A 2 15.94 -39.22 67.05
N LYS A 3 16.91 -40.18 67.05
CA LYS A 3 17.85 -40.37 65.91
C LYS A 3 17.22 -41.00 64.66
N LEU A 4 16.20 -41.81 64.78
CA LEU A 4 15.50 -42.48 63.67
C LEU A 4 14.61 -41.51 62.91
N ASN A 5 14.03 -40.51 63.60
CA ASN A 5 13.16 -39.50 62.97
C ASN A 5 13.93 -38.46 62.15
N SER A 6 15.16 -38.10 62.54
CA SER A 6 16.05 -37.18 61.81
C SER A 6 16.53 -37.78 60.48
N SER A 7 16.89 -39.08 60.46
CA SER A 7 17.34 -39.77 59.25
C SER A 7 16.23 -39.97 58.22
N TYR A 8 14.99 -40.16 58.67
CA TYR A 8 13.81 -40.30 57.77
C TYR A 8 13.42 -38.98 57.10
N ASN A 9 13.49 -37.87 57.84
CA ASN A 9 13.20 -36.55 57.31
C ASN A 9 14.25 -36.07 56.29
N THR A 10 15.54 -36.35 56.51
CA THR A 10 16.60 -36.00 55.54
C THR A 10 16.50 -36.82 54.26
N SER A 11 16.13 -38.11 54.35
CA SER A 11 15.90 -38.96 53.18
C SER A 11 14.69 -38.49 52.35
N MET A 12 13.56 -38.12 52.99
CA MET A 12 12.37 -37.58 52.31
C MET A 12 12.64 -36.23 51.63
N GLN A 13 13.42 -35.36 52.24
CA GLN A 13 13.78 -34.06 51.70
C GLN A 13 14.72 -34.19 50.48
N LYS A 14 15.66 -35.15 50.53
CA LYS A 14 16.55 -35.47 49.41
C LYS A 14 15.79 -36.04 48.22
N ASN A 15 14.80 -36.91 48.45
CA ASN A 15 13.96 -37.46 47.38
C ASN A 15 13.04 -36.40 46.74
N LYS A 16 12.52 -35.44 47.50
CA LYS A 16 11.75 -34.30 46.97
C LYS A 16 12.62 -33.40 46.10
N SER A 17 13.85 -33.13 46.47
CA SER A 17 14.82 -32.36 45.68
C SER A 17 15.15 -33.07 44.36
N ILE A 18 15.41 -34.36 44.37
CA ILE A 18 15.68 -35.15 43.15
C ILE A 18 14.47 -35.14 42.21
N LEU A 19 13.27 -35.32 42.75
CA LEU A 19 12.03 -35.28 41.96
C LEU A 19 11.81 -33.90 41.30
N SER A 20 12.09 -32.80 42.01
CA SER A 20 12.00 -31.44 41.47
C SER A 20 13.00 -31.22 40.33
N TRP A 21 14.22 -31.71 40.45
CA TRP A 21 15.23 -31.62 39.38
C TRP A 21 14.86 -32.47 38.16
N LEU A 22 14.22 -33.62 38.33
CA LEU A 22 13.72 -34.46 37.24
C LEU A 22 12.57 -33.76 36.49
N ILE A 23 11.64 -33.15 37.20
CA ILE A 23 10.54 -32.38 36.58
C ILE A 23 11.09 -31.20 35.78
N LEU A 24 12.04 -30.43 36.35
CA LEU A 24 12.67 -29.33 35.66
C LEU A 24 13.39 -29.77 34.36
N SER A 25 14.12 -30.90 34.41
CA SER A 25 14.80 -31.41 33.21
C SER A 25 13.84 -31.87 32.12
N ILE A 26 12.72 -32.51 32.50
CA ILE A 26 11.66 -32.89 31.54
C ILE A 26 11.01 -31.64 30.90
N CYS A 27 10.67 -30.62 31.69
CA CYS A 27 10.13 -29.37 31.17
C CYS A 27 11.12 -28.68 30.22
N PHE A 28 12.42 -28.72 30.55
CA PHE A 28 13.46 -28.15 29.69
C PHE A 28 13.60 -28.90 28.35
N LEU A 29 13.51 -30.23 28.37
CA LEU A 29 13.53 -31.06 27.16
C LEU A 29 12.29 -30.79 26.27
N ILE A 30 11.11 -30.67 26.88
CA ILE A 30 9.86 -30.31 26.15
C ILE A 30 10.01 -28.93 25.52
N PHE A 31 10.57 -27.95 26.26
CA PHE A 31 10.81 -26.62 25.74
C PHE A 31 11.76 -26.62 24.53
N ILE A 32 12.90 -27.34 24.65
CA ILE A 32 13.86 -27.50 23.54
C ILE A 32 13.18 -28.17 22.34
N SER A 33 12.42 -29.25 22.54
CA SER A 33 11.73 -29.93 21.45
C SER A 33 10.69 -29.05 20.76
N SER A 34 9.99 -28.21 21.52
CA SER A 34 9.04 -27.25 20.96
C SER A 34 9.72 -26.15 20.13
N VAL A 35 10.88 -25.65 20.61
CA VAL A 35 11.68 -24.66 19.87
C VAL A 35 12.25 -25.28 18.58
N VAL A 36 12.79 -26.49 18.65
CA VAL A 36 13.31 -27.21 17.47
C VAL A 36 12.19 -27.47 16.45
N PHE A 37 11.02 -27.91 16.91
CA PHE A 37 9.84 -28.12 16.07
C PHE A 37 9.39 -26.81 15.40
N PHE A 38 9.39 -25.69 16.14
CA PHE A 38 9.02 -24.37 15.59
C PHE A 38 10.04 -23.89 14.57
N VAL A 39 11.35 -24.09 14.82
CA VAL A 39 12.42 -23.70 13.89
C VAL A 39 12.39 -24.57 12.62
N GLN A 40 12.16 -25.88 12.74
CA GLN A 40 12.06 -26.79 11.60
C GLN A 40 10.83 -26.53 10.74
N ASN A 41 9.68 -26.19 11.34
CA ASN A 41 8.48 -25.82 10.58
C ASN A 41 8.59 -24.44 9.91
N LYS A 42 9.45 -23.56 10.39
CA LYS A 42 9.66 -22.25 9.75
C LYS A 42 10.51 -22.33 8.46
N GLY A 43 11.18 -23.45 8.23
CA GLY A 43 12.12 -23.65 7.11
C GLY A 43 11.54 -24.29 5.84
N ASN A 44 10.27 -24.71 5.83
CA ASN A 44 9.64 -25.43 4.71
C ASN A 44 8.50 -24.65 4.03
N GLU A 45 8.56 -23.33 3.99
CA GLU A 45 7.70 -22.59 3.06
C GLU A 45 8.20 -22.86 1.64
N THR A 46 7.51 -23.71 0.91
CA THR A 46 7.76 -23.94 -0.53
C THR A 46 7.46 -22.64 -1.28
N THR A 47 8.46 -22.15 -2.00
CA THR A 47 8.24 -21.04 -2.94
C THR A 47 7.65 -21.58 -4.23
N GLU A 48 6.58 -20.96 -4.68
CA GLU A 48 5.88 -21.29 -5.93
C GLU A 48 5.84 -20.04 -6.83
N ASN A 49 5.76 -20.25 -8.12
CA ASN A 49 5.51 -19.14 -9.07
C ASN A 49 4.01 -18.88 -9.12
N LEU A 50 3.59 -17.83 -8.45
CA LEU A 50 2.19 -17.45 -8.30
C LEU A 50 1.89 -16.18 -9.09
N ASN A 51 0.67 -16.08 -9.64
CA ASN A 51 0.22 -14.88 -10.32
C ASN A 51 -1.25 -14.56 -10.00
N VAL A 52 -1.59 -13.29 -10.10
CA VAL A 52 -2.97 -12.79 -10.04
C VAL A 52 -3.10 -11.56 -10.93
N THR A 53 -4.20 -11.47 -11.64
CA THR A 53 -4.56 -10.28 -12.42
C THR A 53 -5.74 -9.58 -11.75
N LEU A 54 -5.56 -8.30 -11.45
CA LEU A 54 -6.57 -7.43 -10.83
C LEU A 54 -7.21 -6.56 -11.92
N THR A 55 -8.53 -6.62 -12.04
CA THR A 55 -9.34 -5.82 -12.97
C THR A 55 -10.36 -4.94 -12.25
N ASP A 56 -10.44 -5.03 -10.90
CA ASP A 56 -11.44 -4.40 -10.04
C ASP A 56 -10.83 -3.36 -9.08
N VAL A 57 -9.70 -2.79 -9.47
CA VAL A 57 -8.96 -1.82 -8.64
C VAL A 57 -9.09 -0.37 -9.11
N GLY A 58 -9.95 -0.12 -10.11
CA GLY A 58 -10.32 1.21 -10.59
C GLY A 58 -9.51 1.72 -11.79
N PHE A 59 -8.50 0.98 -12.25
CA PHE A 59 -7.76 1.31 -13.46
C PHE A 59 -8.35 0.58 -14.67
N ASP A 60 -8.31 1.22 -15.84
CA ASP A 60 -8.83 0.66 -17.11
C ASP A 60 -7.98 -0.48 -17.65
N THR A 61 -6.75 -0.61 -17.14
CA THR A 61 -5.82 -1.66 -17.56
C THR A 61 -5.70 -2.75 -16.50
N PRO A 62 -5.64 -4.04 -16.90
CA PRO A 62 -5.37 -5.13 -15.96
C PRO A 62 -4.00 -5.00 -15.31
N ILE A 63 -3.92 -5.26 -14.01
CA ILE A 63 -2.69 -5.21 -13.22
C ILE A 63 -2.32 -6.62 -12.80
N THR A 64 -1.18 -7.12 -13.23
CA THR A 64 -0.74 -8.47 -12.92
C THR A 64 0.43 -8.46 -11.93
N LEU A 65 0.27 -9.21 -10.84
CA LEU A 65 1.34 -9.55 -9.90
C LEU A 65 1.87 -10.94 -10.23
N ASN A 66 3.17 -11.04 -10.46
CA ASN A 66 3.89 -12.32 -10.52
C ASN A 66 4.88 -12.36 -9.35
N CYS A 67 4.85 -13.44 -8.57
CA CYS A 67 5.68 -13.60 -7.40
C CYS A 67 6.19 -15.05 -7.28
N SER A 68 7.49 -15.18 -7.02
CA SER A 68 8.10 -16.45 -6.61
C SER A 68 8.22 -16.41 -5.08
N CYS A 69 7.17 -16.86 -4.38
CA CYS A 69 7.05 -16.70 -2.93
C CYS A 69 6.14 -17.78 -2.31
N SER A 70 5.99 -17.77 -0.99
CA SER A 70 5.02 -18.63 -0.31
C SER A 70 3.57 -18.19 -0.60
N GLN A 71 2.61 -19.11 -0.49
CA GLN A 71 1.18 -18.81 -0.61
C GLN A 71 0.72 -17.72 0.38
N ALA A 72 1.26 -17.74 1.61
CA ALA A 72 0.95 -16.76 2.64
C ALA A 72 1.44 -15.36 2.26
N ASP A 73 2.68 -15.26 1.77
CA ASP A 73 3.24 -13.99 1.30
C ASP A 73 2.52 -13.48 0.05
N PHE A 74 2.18 -14.37 -0.89
CA PHE A 74 1.41 -14.00 -2.07
C PHE A 74 0.06 -13.39 -1.72
N ALA A 75 -0.67 -14.00 -0.79
CA ALA A 75 -1.94 -13.45 -0.30
C ALA A 75 -1.75 -12.06 0.35
N LYS A 76 -0.69 -11.89 1.14
CA LYS A 76 -0.32 -10.61 1.74
C LYS A 76 0.01 -9.55 0.69
N TYR A 77 0.85 -9.87 -0.29
CA TYR A 77 1.23 -8.94 -1.37
C TYR A 77 0.04 -8.57 -2.25
N THR A 78 -0.80 -9.54 -2.60
CA THR A 78 -2.04 -9.28 -3.36
C THR A 78 -2.96 -8.31 -2.61
N LYS A 79 -3.12 -8.48 -1.29
CA LYS A 79 -3.93 -7.58 -0.47
C LYS A 79 -3.34 -6.16 -0.43
N ILE A 80 -2.03 -6.03 -0.26
CA ILE A 80 -1.32 -4.73 -0.25
C ILE A 80 -1.49 -4.06 -1.61
N LEU A 81 -1.21 -4.79 -2.70
CA LEU A 81 -1.33 -4.29 -4.07
C LEU A 81 -2.74 -3.77 -4.35
N ARG A 82 -3.76 -4.59 -4.07
CA ARG A 82 -5.16 -4.22 -4.25
C ARG A 82 -5.54 -2.95 -3.47
N LYS A 83 -5.11 -2.85 -2.22
CA LYS A 83 -5.34 -1.66 -1.39
C LYS A 83 -4.67 -0.43 -2.00
N THR A 84 -3.38 -0.54 -2.34
CA THR A 84 -2.58 0.56 -2.91
C THR A 84 -3.18 1.08 -4.22
N PHE A 85 -3.58 0.18 -5.12
CA PHE A 85 -4.20 0.61 -6.38
C PHE A 85 -5.56 1.27 -6.16
N LYS A 86 -6.42 0.74 -5.29
CA LYS A 86 -7.72 1.37 -4.97
C LYS A 86 -7.57 2.75 -4.32
N GLU A 87 -6.59 2.94 -3.46
CA GLU A 87 -6.32 4.24 -2.84
C GLU A 87 -5.77 5.23 -3.86
N ASN A 88 -4.84 4.82 -4.72
CA ASN A 88 -4.29 5.68 -5.75
C ASN A 88 -5.32 5.99 -6.85
N ASN A 89 -6.19 5.06 -7.21
CA ASN A 89 -7.29 5.35 -8.12
C ASN A 89 -8.14 6.51 -7.61
N LYS A 90 -8.52 6.50 -6.33
CA LYS A 90 -9.29 7.61 -5.74
C LYS A 90 -8.50 8.91 -5.68
N ARG A 91 -7.19 8.84 -5.37
CA ARG A 91 -6.29 9.99 -5.26
C ARG A 91 -6.14 10.73 -6.58
N PHE A 92 -6.01 9.99 -7.67
CA PHE A 92 -5.80 10.54 -9.01
C PHE A 92 -7.06 10.55 -9.89
N ASP A 93 -8.24 10.26 -9.33
CA ASP A 93 -9.51 10.39 -10.02
C ASP A 93 -9.82 11.87 -10.30
N GLN A 94 -9.93 12.21 -11.57
CA GLN A 94 -10.30 13.57 -12.02
C GLN A 94 -11.82 13.77 -12.20
N TYR A 95 -12.60 12.70 -12.08
CA TYR A 95 -14.03 12.72 -12.39
C TYR A 95 -14.93 12.73 -11.16
N HIS A 96 -14.46 12.23 -10.01
CA HIS A 96 -15.29 12.07 -8.83
C HIS A 96 -14.60 12.59 -7.56
N ALA A 97 -15.39 13.32 -6.75
CA ALA A 97 -14.99 13.68 -5.39
C ALA A 97 -15.19 12.51 -4.43
N TYR A 98 -14.33 12.40 -3.41
CA TYR A 98 -14.43 11.41 -2.36
C TYR A 98 -14.53 12.06 -0.99
N LYS A 99 -15.38 11.49 -0.13
CA LYS A 99 -15.54 12.00 1.24
C LYS A 99 -14.22 11.88 2.01
N ASN A 100 -13.81 12.95 2.68
CA ASN A 100 -12.59 13.05 3.49
C ASN A 100 -11.27 12.84 2.70
N MET A 101 -11.27 13.13 1.41
CA MET A 101 -10.06 13.07 0.58
C MET A 101 -10.10 14.18 -0.46
N ASN A 102 -9.15 15.09 -0.41
CA ASN A 102 -8.86 15.96 -1.53
C ASN A 102 -8.08 15.15 -2.56
N ASN A 103 -8.57 15.13 -3.80
CA ASN A 103 -7.99 14.37 -4.89
C ASN A 103 -7.84 15.25 -6.14
N LEU A 104 -7.48 14.66 -7.27
CA LEU A 104 -7.30 15.40 -8.51
C LEU A 104 -8.58 16.12 -8.96
N TYR A 105 -9.76 15.52 -8.71
CA TYR A 105 -11.04 16.20 -8.97
C TYR A 105 -11.17 17.49 -8.15
N THR A 106 -10.94 17.42 -6.85
CA THR A 106 -10.99 18.59 -5.95
C THR A 106 -10.01 19.66 -6.40
N LEU A 107 -8.77 19.27 -6.71
CA LEU A 107 -7.75 20.20 -7.20
C LEU A 107 -8.21 20.92 -8.48
N ASN A 108 -8.67 20.19 -9.48
CA ASN A 108 -9.08 20.76 -10.77
C ASN A 108 -10.31 21.67 -10.68
N HIS A 109 -11.14 21.53 -9.63
CA HIS A 109 -12.38 22.29 -9.52
C HIS A 109 -12.29 23.46 -8.54
N GLU A 110 -11.37 23.42 -7.58
CA GLU A 110 -11.38 24.37 -6.46
C GLU A 110 -10.07 25.16 -6.32
N ALA A 111 -8.95 24.70 -6.91
CA ALA A 111 -7.64 25.34 -6.72
C ALA A 111 -7.54 26.74 -7.36
N TYR A 112 -8.46 27.09 -8.25
CA TYR A 112 -8.56 28.45 -8.79
C TYR A 112 -9.00 29.46 -7.72
N ASP A 113 -9.87 29.06 -6.82
CA ASP A 113 -10.46 29.94 -5.79
C ASP A 113 -9.59 30.02 -4.54
N HIS A 114 -8.92 28.93 -4.16
CA HIS A 114 -8.09 28.86 -2.97
C HIS A 114 -7.10 27.67 -3.03
N PRO A 115 -5.97 27.73 -2.30
CA PRO A 115 -5.04 26.60 -2.23
C PRO A 115 -5.70 25.35 -1.63
N ILE A 116 -5.43 24.19 -2.23
CA ILE A 116 -5.97 22.90 -1.82
C ILE A 116 -4.90 22.09 -1.11
N GLN A 117 -5.18 21.66 0.12
CA GLN A 117 -4.32 20.76 0.88
C GLN A 117 -4.38 19.35 0.28
N MET A 118 -3.26 18.85 -0.24
CA MET A 118 -3.14 17.53 -0.83
C MET A 118 -2.33 16.58 0.06
N ASP A 119 -2.49 15.27 -0.11
CA ASP A 119 -1.64 14.32 0.62
C ASP A 119 -0.21 14.25 0.04
N ALA A 120 0.74 13.79 0.86
CA ALA A 120 2.15 13.74 0.47
C ALA A 120 2.41 12.90 -0.80
N THR A 121 1.68 11.79 -0.98
CA THR A 121 1.82 10.93 -2.16
C THR A 121 1.40 11.66 -3.43
N PHE A 122 0.32 12.46 -3.37
CA PHE A 122 -0.11 13.29 -4.48
C PHE A 122 0.94 14.35 -4.82
N ILE A 123 1.44 15.06 -3.81
CA ILE A 123 2.47 16.10 -3.98
C ILE A 123 3.77 15.54 -4.59
N ASP A 124 4.22 14.38 -4.11
CA ASP A 124 5.42 13.73 -4.65
C ASP A 124 5.24 13.35 -6.13
N CYS A 125 4.07 12.81 -6.48
CA CYS A 125 3.72 12.49 -7.85
C CYS A 125 3.64 13.75 -8.73
N LEU A 126 3.00 14.82 -8.24
CA LEU A 126 2.90 16.09 -8.96
C LEU A 126 4.27 16.73 -9.21
N LYS A 127 5.14 16.76 -8.20
CA LYS A 127 6.53 17.24 -8.35
C LYS A 127 7.31 16.43 -9.38
N LEU A 128 7.15 15.10 -9.37
CA LEU A 128 7.76 14.24 -10.37
C LEU A 128 7.23 14.55 -11.77
N ALA A 129 5.93 14.72 -11.92
CA ALA A 129 5.31 15.04 -13.20
C ALA A 129 5.78 16.40 -13.75
N ILE A 130 5.86 17.43 -12.91
CA ILE A 130 6.44 18.75 -13.26
C ILE A 130 7.90 18.61 -13.75
N LYS A 131 8.70 17.81 -13.02
CA LYS A 131 10.08 17.55 -13.43
C LYS A 131 10.14 16.83 -14.79
N MET A 132 9.31 15.79 -14.99
CA MET A 132 9.26 15.08 -16.27
C MET A 132 8.86 16.01 -17.44
N GLN A 133 7.91 16.93 -17.24
CA GLN A 133 7.53 17.93 -18.23
C GLN A 133 8.69 18.88 -18.56
N SER A 134 9.49 19.31 -17.56
CA SER A 134 10.65 20.14 -17.78
C SER A 134 11.76 19.46 -18.57
N GLU A 135 11.85 18.13 -18.50
CA GLU A 135 12.86 17.32 -19.21
C GLU A 135 12.37 16.82 -20.57
N ASN A 136 11.07 16.80 -20.82
CA ASN A 136 10.47 16.27 -22.05
C ASN A 136 9.31 17.13 -22.54
N SER A 137 9.53 17.87 -23.62
CA SER A 137 8.53 18.77 -24.22
C SER A 137 7.28 18.10 -24.78
N GLN A 138 7.27 16.78 -24.91
CA GLN A 138 6.09 16.01 -25.36
C GLN A 138 5.21 15.51 -24.20
N PHE A 139 5.65 15.69 -22.98
CA PHE A 139 4.88 15.37 -21.77
C PHE A 139 4.40 16.65 -21.13
N ASP A 140 3.08 16.85 -21.04
CA ASP A 140 2.49 18.07 -20.51
C ASP A 140 1.28 17.74 -19.62
N ILE A 141 1.41 18.02 -18.33
CA ILE A 141 0.37 17.78 -17.32
C ILE A 141 -0.68 18.90 -17.23
N SER A 142 -0.44 20.04 -17.87
CA SER A 142 -1.34 21.18 -17.83
C SER A 142 -2.48 21.11 -18.86
N GLN A 143 -2.54 20.07 -19.68
CA GLN A 143 -3.51 19.91 -20.76
C GLN A 143 -4.95 19.54 -20.32
N GLY A 144 -5.26 19.59 -19.03
CA GLY A 144 -6.56 19.15 -18.49
C GLY A 144 -7.77 19.77 -19.21
N ALA A 145 -7.77 21.07 -19.46
CA ALA A 145 -8.84 21.75 -20.15
C ALA A 145 -9.08 21.21 -21.58
N LEU A 146 -8.01 20.97 -22.34
CA LEU A 146 -8.09 20.40 -23.68
C LEU A 146 -8.55 18.94 -23.67
N LEU A 147 -8.00 18.15 -22.76
CA LEU A 147 -8.38 16.73 -22.63
C LEU A 147 -9.85 16.56 -22.24
N ASN A 148 -10.38 17.44 -21.40
CA ASN A 148 -11.80 17.44 -21.03
C ASN A 148 -12.73 17.73 -22.23
N LEU A 149 -12.35 18.63 -23.15
CA LEU A 149 -13.11 18.83 -24.37
C LEU A 149 -13.20 17.58 -25.24
N TRP A 150 -12.09 16.87 -25.41
CA TRP A 150 -12.05 15.62 -26.17
C TRP A 150 -12.75 14.48 -25.46
N HIS A 151 -12.68 14.43 -24.12
CA HIS A 151 -13.44 13.47 -23.33
C HIS A 151 -14.94 13.67 -23.52
N ASP A 152 -15.44 14.93 -23.38
CA ASP A 152 -16.86 15.27 -23.59
C ASP A 152 -17.33 14.96 -25.01
N ALA A 153 -16.50 15.25 -26.02
CA ALA A 153 -16.76 14.89 -27.40
C ALA A 153 -16.93 13.38 -27.59
N ARG A 154 -16.10 12.57 -26.93
CA ARG A 154 -16.16 11.12 -27.06
C ARG A 154 -17.33 10.49 -26.31
N GLU A 155 -17.60 10.93 -25.10
CA GLU A 155 -18.56 10.27 -24.21
C GLU A 155 -20.00 10.82 -24.38
N ASN A 156 -20.15 12.11 -24.63
CA ASN A 156 -21.44 12.79 -24.57
C ASN A 156 -21.96 13.24 -25.91
N THR A 157 -21.18 14.03 -26.65
CA THR A 157 -21.68 14.72 -27.85
C THR A 157 -21.50 13.95 -29.14
N GLN A 158 -20.54 13.03 -29.21
CA GLN A 158 -20.11 12.31 -30.42
C GLN A 158 -19.72 13.23 -31.59
N VAL A 159 -19.43 14.51 -31.27
CA VAL A 159 -19.01 15.54 -32.24
C VAL A 159 -17.69 16.13 -31.78
N PRO A 160 -16.67 16.23 -32.67
CA PRO A 160 -15.40 16.86 -32.33
C PRO A 160 -15.60 18.30 -31.81
N PRO A 161 -14.78 18.78 -30.88
CA PRO A 161 -14.82 20.17 -30.44
C PRO A 161 -14.56 21.10 -31.61
N SER A 162 -15.23 22.29 -31.62
CA SER A 162 -14.93 23.34 -32.60
C SER A 162 -13.56 23.95 -32.36
N ASP A 163 -12.97 24.50 -33.41
CA ASP A 163 -11.66 25.18 -33.31
C ASP A 163 -11.67 26.30 -32.26
N ASP A 164 -12.76 27.06 -32.14
CA ASP A 164 -12.90 28.14 -31.14
C ASP A 164 -12.79 27.57 -29.70
N LYS A 165 -13.44 26.45 -29.42
CA LYS A 165 -13.37 25.79 -28.12
C LYS A 165 -11.97 25.27 -27.84
N ILE A 166 -11.31 24.70 -28.85
CA ILE A 166 -9.92 24.24 -28.75
C ILE A 166 -9.01 25.43 -28.43
N GLN A 167 -9.11 26.53 -29.19
CA GLN A 167 -8.29 27.72 -28.94
C GLN A 167 -8.54 28.34 -27.56
N GLU A 168 -9.77 28.31 -27.07
CA GLU A 168 -10.07 28.73 -25.70
C GLU A 168 -9.39 27.84 -24.65
N ALA A 169 -9.49 26.52 -24.80
CA ALA A 169 -8.87 25.57 -23.87
C ALA A 169 -7.33 25.68 -23.85
N LEU A 170 -6.72 25.99 -25.01
CA LEU A 170 -5.26 26.17 -25.11
C LEU A 170 -4.73 27.33 -24.26
N LYS A 171 -5.56 28.34 -23.94
CA LYS A 171 -5.15 29.47 -23.08
C LYS A 171 -4.88 29.07 -21.64
N TYR A 172 -5.39 27.93 -21.19
CA TYR A 172 -5.23 27.42 -19.83
C TYR A 172 -4.06 26.46 -19.70
N ILE A 173 -3.35 26.12 -20.80
CA ILE A 173 -2.21 25.22 -20.81
C ILE A 173 -0.96 26.02 -20.48
N ASP A 174 -0.62 26.06 -19.18
CA ASP A 174 0.60 26.69 -18.69
C ASP A 174 1.01 26.03 -17.36
N LEU A 175 2.19 25.39 -17.34
CA LEU A 175 2.77 24.79 -16.15
C LEU A 175 3.00 25.81 -15.02
N ASN A 176 3.24 27.07 -15.34
CA ASN A 176 3.45 28.13 -14.35
C ASN A 176 2.21 28.43 -13.51
N ASN A 177 1.04 27.99 -13.94
CA ASN A 177 -0.19 28.10 -13.17
C ASN A 177 -0.21 27.11 -12.00
N ILE A 178 0.64 26.10 -11.98
CA ILE A 178 0.73 25.12 -10.90
C ILE A 178 1.76 25.57 -9.87
N GLN A 179 1.31 25.96 -8.69
CA GLN A 179 2.18 26.39 -7.59
C GLN A 179 2.04 25.41 -6.43
N ILE A 180 3.18 24.97 -5.88
CA ILE A 180 3.24 24.06 -4.75
C ILE A 180 3.91 24.75 -3.58
N ASN A 181 3.19 24.89 -2.46
CA ASN A 181 3.71 25.41 -1.22
C ASN A 181 3.51 24.36 -0.11
N ASN A 182 4.58 23.64 0.27
CA ASN A 182 4.53 22.45 1.12
C ASN A 182 3.60 21.39 0.51
N ASN A 183 2.43 21.18 1.12
CA ASN A 183 1.39 20.25 0.65
C ASN A 183 0.16 20.95 0.07
N GLU A 184 0.22 22.25 -0.15
CA GLU A 184 -0.83 23.04 -0.81
C GLU A 184 -0.48 23.26 -2.28
N VAL A 185 -1.50 23.17 -3.13
CA VAL A 185 -1.43 23.41 -4.57
C VAL A 185 -2.42 24.50 -4.94
#